data_b0944aabedbc2f2d12f4f79c63b0f290
#
_entry.id   b0944aabedbc2f2d12f4f79c63b0f290
#
_cell.length_a   1.000
_cell.length_b   1.000
_cell.length_c   1.000
_cell.angle_alpha   90.00
_cell.angle_beta   90.00
_cell.angle_gamma   90.00
#
_symmetry.space_group_name_H-M   'P 1'
#
loop_
_entity.id
_entity.type
_entity.pdbx_description
1 polymer ?
#
loop_
_entity_poly.entity_id
_entity_poly.type
_entity_poly.pdbx_seq_one_letter_code
_entity_poly.pdbx_strand_id
1 'polypeptide(L)'
;MYPRKALLLVLAWLAALLLPACSTTSVTGTGALTAQARWALLPVVNNTETPQAGLSAETLVEHHLLARGLPQLQRYPATLTRDSLFEPTERKLAEDALKWAREQGARYAVGGSVEEWRYKVGLDGEPVVALTLRVIDLDSGRVVWSASGARAGYGRSSLAAVAHQLVAELLAGLPLADATARR
;
A
#
# COMPACT_ATOMS: atom_id res chain seq x y z
N MET A 1 -42.50 32.61 -1.10
CA MET A 1 -42.24 31.82 -2.35
C MET A 1 -40.80 31.30 -2.46
N TYR A 2 -40.09 31.17 -1.35
CA TYR A 2 -38.66 30.71 -1.31
C TYR A 2 -38.40 29.24 -0.94
N PRO A 3 -39.35 28.44 -0.37
CA PRO A 3 -39.00 27.14 0.18
C PRO A 3 -38.60 26.07 -0.89
N ARG A 4 -39.18 26.16 -2.11
CA ARG A 4 -38.87 25.19 -3.17
C ARG A 4 -37.44 25.32 -3.76
N LYS A 5 -36.92 26.54 -3.87
CA LYS A 5 -35.54 26.78 -4.37
C LYS A 5 -34.51 26.37 -3.32
N ALA A 6 -34.76 26.60 -2.03
CA ALA A 6 -33.89 26.17 -0.96
C ALA A 6 -33.83 24.64 -0.86
N LEU A 7 -34.97 23.96 -1.03
CA LEU A 7 -35.05 22.50 -1.05
C LEU A 7 -34.27 21.90 -2.22
N LEU A 8 -34.36 22.50 -3.41
CA LEU A 8 -33.61 22.04 -4.59
C LEU A 8 -32.10 22.23 -4.43
N LEU A 9 -31.65 23.32 -3.80
CA LEU A 9 -30.25 23.54 -3.48
C LEU A 9 -29.73 22.53 -2.46
N VAL A 10 -30.49 22.21 -1.43
CA VAL A 10 -30.12 21.20 -0.44
C VAL A 10 -30.06 19.80 -1.08
N LEU A 11 -30.99 19.45 -1.94
CA LEU A 11 -31.01 18.19 -2.69
C LEU A 11 -29.80 18.10 -3.67
N ALA A 12 -29.45 19.19 -4.36
CA ALA A 12 -28.29 19.24 -5.24
C ALA A 12 -26.97 19.09 -4.45
N TRP A 13 -26.87 19.71 -3.26
CA TRP A 13 -25.74 19.53 -2.35
C TRP A 13 -25.65 18.10 -1.80
N LEU A 14 -26.76 17.49 -1.42
CA LEU A 14 -26.81 16.11 -0.98
C LEU A 14 -26.42 15.13 -2.10
N ALA A 15 -26.85 15.38 -3.34
CA ALA A 15 -26.48 14.56 -4.49
C ALA A 15 -24.99 14.69 -4.86
N ALA A 16 -24.38 15.86 -4.66
CA ALA A 16 -22.95 16.08 -4.86
C ALA A 16 -22.07 15.33 -3.85
N LEU A 17 -22.60 15.04 -2.64
CA LEU A 17 -21.92 14.24 -1.60
C LEU A 17 -21.93 12.74 -1.89
N LEU A 18 -22.74 12.28 -2.85
CA LEU A 18 -22.88 10.85 -3.20
C LEU A 18 -22.01 10.43 -4.39
N LEU A 19 -21.10 11.28 -4.89
CA LEU A 19 -20.17 10.90 -5.94
C LEU A 19 -19.06 9.99 -5.38
N PRO A 20 -19.13 8.66 -5.56
CA PRO A 20 -18.06 7.77 -5.11
C PRO A 20 -16.82 8.03 -5.94
N ALA A 21 -15.69 8.27 -5.30
CA ALA A 21 -14.40 8.14 -5.96
C ALA A 21 -14.27 6.71 -6.47
N CYS A 22 -13.93 6.51 -7.75
CA CYS A 22 -13.71 5.17 -8.29
C CYS A 22 -12.46 4.57 -7.65
N SER A 23 -12.63 3.89 -6.52
CA SER A 23 -11.62 3.02 -5.92
C SER A 23 -12.20 1.62 -5.77
N THR A 24 -11.39 0.62 -6.09
CA THR A 24 -11.72 -0.79 -5.87
C THR A 24 -10.65 -1.36 -4.96
N THR A 25 -11.05 -1.88 -3.81
CA THR A 25 -10.13 -2.52 -2.86
C THR A 25 -10.68 -3.88 -2.44
N SER A 26 -9.79 -4.85 -2.32
CA SER A 26 -10.09 -6.19 -1.80
C SER A 26 -9.06 -6.54 -0.74
N VAL A 27 -9.53 -7.02 0.41
CA VAL A 27 -8.67 -7.41 1.54
C VAL A 27 -9.01 -8.82 1.98
N THR A 28 -7.99 -9.63 2.17
CA THR A 28 -8.12 -10.99 2.71
C THR A 28 -7.08 -11.18 3.81
N GLY A 29 -7.44 -11.88 4.88
CA GLY A 29 -6.50 -12.17 5.97
C GLY A 29 -7.16 -12.98 7.08
N THR A 30 -6.35 -13.70 7.84
CA THR A 30 -6.80 -14.54 8.96
C THR A 30 -6.05 -14.17 10.24
N GLY A 31 -6.81 -13.74 11.24
CA GLY A 31 -6.29 -13.46 12.58
C GLY A 31 -5.61 -12.11 12.74
N ALA A 32 -5.45 -11.70 13.98
CA ALA A 32 -4.78 -10.46 14.35
C ALA A 32 -3.26 -10.63 14.38
N LEU A 33 -2.53 -9.69 13.78
CA LEU A 33 -1.07 -9.67 13.72
C LEU A 33 -0.52 -8.80 14.84
N THR A 34 0.56 -9.21 15.48
CA THR A 34 1.17 -8.51 16.62
C THR A 34 1.95 -7.29 16.15
N ALA A 35 1.47 -6.08 16.44
CA ALA A 35 2.12 -4.83 16.05
C ALA A 35 3.53 -4.68 16.66
N GLN A 36 3.73 -5.17 17.90
CA GLN A 36 5.02 -5.11 18.63
C GLN A 36 6.05 -6.14 18.17
N ALA A 37 5.70 -7.06 17.27
CA ALA A 37 6.68 -7.94 16.66
C ALA A 37 7.67 -7.16 15.79
N ARG A 38 8.78 -7.79 15.42
CA ARG A 38 9.67 -7.25 14.39
C ARG A 38 9.07 -7.45 13.01
N TRP A 39 9.02 -6.39 12.24
CA TRP A 39 8.51 -6.35 10.88
C TRP A 39 9.61 -6.00 9.90
N ALA A 40 9.59 -6.61 8.74
CA ALA A 40 10.45 -6.26 7.62
C ALA A 40 9.61 -5.71 6.47
N LEU A 41 10.03 -4.61 5.86
CA LEU A 41 9.52 -4.14 4.58
C LEU A 41 10.45 -4.61 3.48
N LEU A 42 9.95 -5.48 2.63
CA LEU A 42 10.65 -6.04 1.47
C LEU A 42 10.56 -5.09 0.28
N PRO A 43 11.42 -5.22 -0.74
CA PRO A 43 11.27 -4.52 -2.00
C PRO A 43 9.88 -4.74 -2.61
N VAL A 44 9.28 -3.66 -3.10
CA VAL A 44 8.02 -3.70 -3.84
C VAL A 44 8.33 -3.81 -5.32
N VAL A 45 7.86 -4.88 -5.94
CA VAL A 45 8.08 -5.15 -7.37
C VAL A 45 7.42 -4.07 -8.22
N ASN A 46 8.12 -3.56 -9.21
CA ASN A 46 7.59 -2.57 -10.14
C ASN A 46 7.19 -3.23 -11.46
N ASN A 47 5.92 -3.56 -11.64
CA ASN A 47 5.37 -4.12 -12.88
C ASN A 47 4.95 -3.03 -13.88
N THR A 48 5.43 -1.79 -13.71
CA THR A 48 5.07 -0.65 -14.55
C THR A 48 6.28 -0.14 -15.35
N GLU A 49 6.01 0.65 -16.37
CA GLU A 49 7.06 1.37 -17.12
C GLU A 49 7.55 2.63 -16.39
N THR A 50 6.89 3.04 -15.30
CA THR A 50 7.29 4.23 -14.53
C THR A 50 8.52 3.91 -13.69
N PRO A 51 9.66 4.59 -13.93
CA PRO A 51 10.87 4.34 -13.16
C PRO A 51 10.64 4.57 -11.66
N GLN A 52 11.21 3.71 -10.83
CA GLN A 52 11.21 3.81 -9.37
C GLN A 52 9.80 3.81 -8.71
N ALA A 53 8.75 3.36 -9.41
CA ALA A 53 7.41 3.28 -8.83
C ALA A 53 7.39 2.35 -7.59
N GLY A 54 8.13 1.24 -7.62
CA GLY A 54 8.32 0.35 -6.47
C GLY A 54 8.91 1.07 -5.26
N LEU A 55 10.01 1.82 -5.44
CA LEU A 55 10.65 2.59 -4.35
C LEU A 55 9.73 3.68 -3.80
N SER A 56 8.94 4.32 -4.65
CA SER A 56 7.94 5.31 -4.24
C SER A 56 6.84 4.64 -3.39
N ALA A 57 6.36 3.48 -3.81
CA ALA A 57 5.39 2.69 -3.06
C ALA A 57 5.96 2.24 -1.71
N GLU A 58 7.20 1.73 -1.66
CA GLU A 58 7.87 1.35 -0.41
C GLU A 58 7.90 2.49 0.60
N THR A 59 8.26 3.70 0.16
CA THR A 59 8.33 4.87 1.03
C THR A 59 6.97 5.22 1.64
N LEU A 60 5.89 5.12 0.86
CA LEU A 60 4.54 5.34 1.35
C LEU A 60 4.09 4.23 2.30
N VAL A 61 4.36 2.97 1.95
CA VAL A 61 4.03 1.81 2.80
C VAL A 61 4.76 1.91 4.13
N GLU A 62 6.06 2.22 4.14
CA GLU A 62 6.85 2.43 5.35
C GLU A 62 6.22 3.51 6.25
N HIS A 63 5.93 4.69 5.68
CA HIS A 63 5.30 5.78 6.41
C HIS A 63 3.98 5.36 7.06
N HIS A 64 3.08 4.74 6.31
CA HIS A 64 1.78 4.33 6.82
C HIS A 64 1.85 3.19 7.85
N LEU A 65 2.80 2.25 7.71
CA LEU A 65 3.01 1.20 8.70
C LEU A 65 3.55 1.76 10.02
N LEU A 66 4.51 2.69 9.97
CA LEU A 66 4.99 3.40 11.17
C LEU A 66 3.87 4.20 11.84
N ALA A 67 3.07 4.93 11.06
CA ALA A 67 1.90 5.67 11.56
C ALA A 67 0.84 4.77 12.20
N ARG A 68 0.75 3.50 11.79
CA ARG A 68 -0.12 2.48 12.39
C ARG A 68 0.46 1.78 13.62
N GLY A 69 1.63 2.23 14.10
CA GLY A 69 2.21 1.76 15.35
C GLY A 69 3.05 0.49 15.22
N LEU A 70 3.78 0.31 14.12
CA LEU A 70 4.80 -0.73 13.98
C LEU A 70 6.20 -0.18 14.33
N PRO A 71 6.58 -0.10 15.61
CA PRO A 71 7.81 0.58 16.01
C PRO A 71 9.08 -0.17 15.64
N GLN A 72 8.97 -1.48 15.38
CA GLN A 72 10.08 -2.35 15.01
C GLN A 72 10.05 -2.73 13.52
N LEU A 73 9.66 -1.79 12.66
CA LEU A 73 9.73 -1.96 11.21
C LEU A 73 11.15 -1.66 10.71
N GLN A 74 11.71 -2.58 9.94
CA GLN A 74 12.99 -2.42 9.24
C GLN A 74 12.77 -2.56 7.74
N ARG A 75 13.29 -1.62 6.96
CA ARG A 75 13.24 -1.69 5.51
C ARG A 75 14.46 -2.41 4.96
N TYR A 76 14.27 -3.23 3.92
CA TYR A 76 15.36 -3.86 3.19
C TYR A 76 16.33 -2.80 2.64
N PRO A 77 17.64 -2.90 2.92
CA PRO A 77 18.60 -1.87 2.52
C PRO A 77 18.77 -1.81 1.00
N ALA A 78 18.59 -0.64 0.41
CA ALA A 78 18.78 -0.42 -1.02
C ALA A 78 20.24 -0.70 -1.50
N THR A 79 21.22 -0.65 -0.59
CA THR A 79 22.63 -0.98 -0.87
C THR A 79 22.80 -2.44 -1.27
N LEU A 80 22.02 -3.36 -0.69
CA LEU A 80 22.08 -4.79 -1.02
C LEU A 80 21.56 -5.09 -2.44
N THR A 81 20.79 -4.18 -3.02
CA THR A 81 20.35 -4.30 -4.41
C THR A 81 21.39 -3.80 -5.40
N ARG A 82 22.27 -2.87 -4.97
CA ARG A 82 23.27 -2.22 -5.84
C ARG A 82 24.57 -2.98 -5.96
N ASP A 83 24.91 -3.83 -5.01
CA ASP A 83 26.19 -4.58 -4.99
C ASP A 83 26.21 -5.75 -5.96
N SER A 84 25.14 -6.01 -6.69
CA SER A 84 25.13 -7.00 -7.78
C SER A 84 25.67 -6.36 -9.06
N LEU A 85 26.75 -6.90 -9.61
CA LEU A 85 27.30 -6.53 -10.92
C LEU A 85 26.33 -6.79 -12.09
N PHE A 86 25.28 -7.55 -11.84
CA PHE A 86 24.16 -7.82 -12.74
C PHE A 86 22.87 -7.49 -11.99
N GLU A 87 21.91 -6.85 -12.64
CA GLU A 87 20.58 -6.68 -12.05
C GLU A 87 20.02 -8.06 -11.63
N PRO A 88 19.80 -8.29 -10.34
CA PRO A 88 19.23 -9.56 -9.90
C PRO A 88 17.84 -9.70 -10.50
N THR A 89 17.50 -10.89 -10.95
CA THR A 89 16.11 -11.17 -11.34
C THR A 89 15.20 -10.86 -10.14
N GLU A 90 13.99 -10.38 -10.39
CA GLU A 90 13.02 -10.05 -9.33
C GLU A 90 12.83 -11.20 -8.33
N ARG A 91 12.85 -12.44 -8.82
CA ARG A 91 12.77 -13.64 -7.97
C ARG A 91 13.95 -13.74 -7.01
N LYS A 92 15.18 -13.54 -7.49
CA LYS A 92 16.38 -13.59 -6.65
C LYS A 92 16.35 -12.47 -5.60
N LEU A 93 15.98 -11.26 -5.99
CA LEU A 93 15.83 -10.14 -5.06
C LEU A 93 14.80 -10.46 -3.96
N ALA A 94 13.67 -11.07 -4.31
CA ALA A 94 12.66 -11.46 -3.35
C ALA A 94 13.16 -12.56 -2.38
N GLU A 95 13.91 -13.54 -2.88
CA GLU A 95 14.51 -14.60 -2.05
C GLU A 95 15.56 -14.02 -1.09
N ASP A 96 16.45 -13.16 -1.56
CA ASP A 96 17.49 -12.50 -0.77
C ASP A 96 16.88 -11.59 0.30
N ALA A 97 15.83 -10.85 -0.05
CA ALA A 97 15.12 -9.99 0.88
C ALA A 97 14.38 -10.79 1.98
N LEU A 98 13.77 -11.92 1.63
CA LEU A 98 13.16 -12.83 2.62
C LEU A 98 14.20 -13.47 3.55
N LYS A 99 15.36 -13.84 3.01
CA LYS A 99 16.48 -14.35 3.80
C LYS A 99 16.97 -13.29 4.79
N TRP A 100 17.22 -12.09 4.30
CA TRP A 100 17.61 -10.95 5.13
C TRP A 100 16.59 -10.69 6.25
N ALA A 101 15.30 -10.67 5.94
CA ALA A 101 14.27 -10.43 6.93
C ALA A 101 14.30 -11.47 8.06
N ARG A 102 14.55 -12.75 7.75
CA ARG A 102 14.73 -13.82 8.77
C ARG A 102 15.99 -13.58 9.61
N GLU A 103 17.10 -13.18 8.98
CA GLU A 103 18.36 -12.88 9.67
C GLU A 103 18.23 -11.67 10.62
N GLN A 104 17.35 -10.71 10.30
CA GLN A 104 16.99 -9.61 11.21
C GLN A 104 16.04 -10.04 12.34
N GLY A 105 15.61 -11.31 12.36
CA GLY A 105 14.67 -11.83 13.34
C GLY A 105 13.26 -11.25 13.20
N ALA A 106 12.87 -10.83 11.98
CA ALA A 106 11.52 -10.38 11.72
C ALA A 106 10.54 -11.56 11.83
N ARG A 107 9.39 -11.28 12.45
CA ARG A 107 8.26 -12.23 12.50
C ARG A 107 7.41 -12.12 11.25
N TYR A 108 7.21 -10.90 10.76
CA TYR A 108 6.39 -10.62 9.61
C TYR A 108 7.18 -9.83 8.56
N ALA A 109 6.91 -10.13 7.29
CA ALA A 109 7.45 -9.38 6.18
C ALA A 109 6.31 -8.81 5.33
N VAL A 110 6.36 -7.50 5.07
CA VAL A 110 5.46 -6.80 4.15
C VAL A 110 6.15 -6.67 2.81
N GLY A 111 5.48 -7.03 1.74
CA GLY A 111 5.94 -6.85 0.36
C GLY A 111 4.75 -6.69 -0.56
N GLY A 112 5.02 -6.58 -1.86
CA GLY A 112 3.95 -6.42 -2.82
C GLY A 112 4.44 -6.05 -4.20
N SER A 113 3.54 -5.50 -5.01
CA SER A 113 3.82 -5.04 -6.36
C SER A 113 3.02 -3.80 -6.71
N VAL A 114 3.59 -3.00 -7.60
CA VAL A 114 2.93 -1.88 -8.27
C VAL A 114 2.50 -2.36 -9.65
N GLU A 115 1.21 -2.32 -9.92
CA GLU A 115 0.63 -2.76 -11.19
C GLU A 115 0.34 -1.58 -12.12
N GLU A 116 0.06 -0.40 -11.57
CA GLU A 116 -0.15 0.83 -12.32
C GLU A 116 0.32 2.03 -11.50
N TRP A 117 1.08 2.93 -12.15
CA TRP A 117 1.63 4.14 -11.50
C TRP A 117 1.91 5.20 -12.56
N ARG A 118 0.87 5.86 -13.05
CA ARG A 118 1.00 6.80 -14.18
C ARG A 118 -0.14 7.79 -14.27
N TYR A 119 -0.01 8.76 -15.14
CA TYR A 119 -1.12 9.52 -15.63
C TYR A 119 -1.71 8.85 -16.88
N LYS A 120 -3.04 8.72 -16.95
CA LYS A 120 -3.71 8.23 -18.15
C LYS A 120 -3.45 9.16 -19.33
N VAL A 121 -3.29 8.58 -20.51
CA VAL A 121 -3.21 9.34 -21.75
C VAL A 121 -4.62 9.84 -22.11
N GLY A 122 -4.78 11.17 -22.26
CA GLY A 122 -6.06 11.81 -22.60
C GLY A 122 -6.06 13.28 -22.25
N LEU A 123 -7.16 13.96 -22.55
CA LEU A 123 -7.31 15.40 -22.32
C LEU A 123 -7.18 15.81 -20.85
N ASP A 124 -7.57 14.91 -19.93
CA ASP A 124 -7.62 15.23 -18.49
C ASP A 124 -6.41 14.72 -17.69
N GLY A 125 -5.54 13.86 -18.28
CA GLY A 125 -4.32 13.40 -17.64
C GLY A 125 -4.53 12.83 -16.22
N GLU A 126 -5.58 12.03 -16.03
CA GLU A 126 -5.95 11.52 -14.71
C GLU A 126 -4.87 10.61 -14.13
N PRO A 127 -4.41 10.84 -12.87
CA PRO A 127 -3.48 9.93 -12.21
C PRO A 127 -4.19 8.62 -11.85
N VAL A 128 -3.47 7.51 -12.02
CA VAL A 128 -3.95 6.19 -11.65
C VAL A 128 -2.84 5.41 -10.96
N VAL A 129 -3.21 4.71 -9.89
CA VAL A 129 -2.33 3.85 -9.11
C VAL A 129 -3.04 2.54 -8.84
N ALA A 130 -2.34 1.41 -9.02
CA ALA A 130 -2.80 0.10 -8.60
C ALA A 130 -1.66 -0.63 -7.86
N LEU A 131 -1.99 -1.20 -6.71
CA LEU A 131 -1.06 -1.85 -5.79
C LEU A 131 -1.63 -3.16 -5.26
N THR A 132 -0.75 -4.13 -5.07
CA THR A 132 -1.02 -5.32 -4.26
C THR A 132 -0.01 -5.39 -3.12
N LEU A 133 -0.49 -5.49 -1.89
CA LEU A 133 0.33 -5.67 -0.69
C LEU A 133 0.02 -7.02 -0.06
N ARG A 134 1.02 -7.62 0.58
CA ARG A 134 0.88 -8.89 1.31
C ARG A 134 1.76 -8.91 2.54
N VAL A 135 1.31 -9.62 3.56
CA VAL A 135 2.11 -9.94 4.75
C VAL A 135 2.39 -11.43 4.77
N ILE A 136 3.66 -11.76 4.92
CA ILE A 136 4.15 -13.13 5.06
C ILE A 136 4.54 -13.34 6.53
N ASP A 137 4.02 -14.37 7.15
CA ASP A 137 4.50 -14.89 8.42
C ASP A 137 5.78 -15.70 8.13
N LEU A 138 6.93 -15.22 8.62
CA LEU A 138 8.24 -15.79 8.27
C LEU A 138 8.53 -17.15 8.93
N ASP A 139 7.83 -17.47 10.01
CA ASP A 139 7.98 -18.79 10.67
C ASP A 139 7.25 -19.88 9.87
N SER A 140 6.05 -19.60 9.40
CA SER A 140 5.26 -20.54 8.61
C SER A 140 5.50 -20.46 7.11
N GLY A 141 6.09 -19.36 6.62
CA GLY A 141 6.25 -19.05 5.20
C GLY A 141 4.94 -18.72 4.47
N ARG A 142 3.83 -18.54 5.19
CA ARG A 142 2.49 -18.36 4.61
C ARG A 142 2.14 -16.88 4.50
N VAL A 143 1.41 -16.52 3.43
CA VAL A 143 0.75 -15.23 3.36
C VAL A 143 -0.42 -15.24 4.34
N VAL A 144 -0.38 -14.35 5.33
CA VAL A 144 -1.39 -14.23 6.40
C VAL A 144 -2.33 -13.06 6.19
N TRP A 145 -1.99 -12.14 5.31
CA TRP A 145 -2.83 -11.03 4.90
C TRP A 145 -2.43 -10.55 3.50
N SER A 146 -3.41 -10.12 2.73
CA SER A 146 -3.21 -9.49 1.42
C SER A 146 -4.29 -8.45 1.16
N ALA A 147 -3.91 -7.35 0.53
CA ALA A 147 -4.82 -6.34 0.03
C ALA A 147 -4.39 -5.89 -1.36
N SER A 148 -5.36 -5.75 -2.25
CA SER A 148 -5.14 -5.25 -3.60
C SER A 148 -6.18 -4.18 -3.91
N GLY A 149 -5.78 -3.17 -4.65
CA GLY A 149 -6.68 -2.11 -5.05
C GLY A 149 -6.12 -1.21 -6.13
N ALA A 150 -7.02 -0.49 -6.77
CA ALA A 150 -6.74 0.52 -7.75
C ALA A 150 -7.52 1.79 -7.45
N ARG A 151 -6.91 2.95 -7.70
CA ARG A 151 -7.52 4.26 -7.51
C ARG A 151 -7.14 5.20 -8.64
N ALA A 152 -8.13 5.86 -9.22
CA ALA A 152 -7.93 6.97 -10.13
C ALA A 152 -8.25 8.30 -9.42
N GLY A 153 -7.49 9.33 -9.72
CA GLY A 153 -7.79 10.70 -9.33
C GLY A 153 -8.58 11.45 -10.41
N TYR A 154 -9.02 12.63 -10.08
CA TYR A 154 -9.72 13.51 -11.01
C TYR A 154 -8.84 14.71 -11.37
N GLY A 155 -8.84 15.09 -12.64
CA GLY A 155 -8.33 16.35 -13.18
C GLY A 155 -7.01 16.83 -12.56
N ARG A 156 -7.09 17.66 -11.53
CA ARG A 156 -5.93 18.29 -10.88
C ARG A 156 -5.31 17.50 -9.73
N SER A 157 -5.72 16.24 -9.50
CA SER A 157 -5.11 15.41 -8.46
C SER A 157 -3.67 15.08 -8.83
N SER A 158 -2.76 15.09 -7.85
CA SER A 158 -1.41 14.60 -8.09
C SER A 158 -1.36 13.07 -7.95
N LEU A 159 -0.47 12.43 -8.73
CA LEU A 159 -0.22 11.00 -8.64
C LEU A 159 0.18 10.60 -7.21
N ALA A 160 1.00 11.42 -6.55
CA ALA A 160 1.40 11.20 -5.17
C ALA A 160 0.22 11.20 -4.19
N ALA A 161 -0.75 12.12 -4.35
CA ALA A 161 -1.93 12.15 -3.49
C ALA A 161 -2.81 10.91 -3.67
N VAL A 162 -2.99 10.45 -4.91
CA VAL A 162 -3.74 9.23 -5.22
C VAL A 162 -3.05 8.00 -4.62
N ALA A 163 -1.71 7.92 -4.75
CA ALA A 163 -0.93 6.84 -4.16
C ALA A 163 -1.01 6.81 -2.63
N HIS A 164 -0.89 7.98 -1.98
CA HIS A 164 -1.05 8.11 -0.53
C HIS A 164 -2.40 7.58 -0.04
N GLN A 165 -3.47 7.98 -0.73
CA GLN A 165 -4.83 7.56 -0.39
C GLN A 165 -5.01 6.05 -0.56
N LEU A 166 -4.53 5.48 -1.68
CA LEU A 166 -4.65 4.05 -1.93
C LEU A 166 -3.88 3.23 -0.88
N VAL A 167 -2.62 3.59 -0.58
CA VAL A 167 -1.82 2.88 0.43
C VAL A 167 -2.49 2.95 1.81
N ALA A 168 -3.03 4.13 2.19
CA ALA A 168 -3.77 4.28 3.45
C ALA A 168 -5.00 3.36 3.50
N GLU A 169 -5.79 3.31 2.41
CA GLU A 169 -6.99 2.46 2.30
C GLU A 169 -6.64 0.98 2.39
N LEU A 170 -5.62 0.52 1.67
CA LEU A 170 -5.18 -0.87 1.69
C LEU A 170 -4.73 -1.27 3.10
N LEU A 171 -3.86 -0.47 3.70
CA LEU A 171 -3.31 -0.77 5.02
C LEU A 171 -4.34 -0.59 6.15
N ALA A 172 -5.42 0.18 5.97
CA ALA A 172 -6.50 0.27 6.96
C ALA A 172 -7.09 -1.10 7.30
N GLY A 173 -7.13 -2.02 6.33
CA GLY A 173 -7.58 -3.40 6.51
C GLY A 173 -6.57 -4.35 7.16
N LEU A 174 -5.34 -3.91 7.49
CA LEU A 174 -4.35 -4.75 8.14
C LEU A 174 -4.74 -4.97 9.61
N PRO A 175 -5.02 -6.23 10.05
CA PRO A 175 -5.55 -6.52 11.39
C PRO A 175 -4.43 -6.54 12.44
N LEU A 176 -4.02 -5.36 12.90
CA LEU A 176 -3.03 -5.23 13.96
C LEU A 176 -3.69 -5.37 15.33
N ALA A 177 -3.13 -6.25 16.18
CA ALA A 177 -3.50 -6.34 17.59
C ALA A 177 -2.47 -5.60 18.43
N ASP A 178 -2.95 -4.77 19.35
CA ASP A 178 -2.13 -4.19 20.39
C ASP A 178 -1.68 -5.25 21.39
N ALA A 179 -0.45 -5.16 21.87
CA ALA A 179 0.07 -6.08 22.90
C ALA A 179 -0.73 -6.05 24.22
N THR A 180 -1.61 -5.07 24.39
CA THR A 180 -2.42 -4.81 25.60
C THR A 180 -3.72 -5.63 25.67
N ALA A 181 -4.13 -6.31 24.60
CA ALA A 181 -5.41 -7.04 24.56
C ALA A 181 -5.37 -8.46 25.16
N ARG A 182 -4.27 -8.86 25.83
CA ARG A 182 -4.16 -10.13 26.57
C ARG A 182 -3.77 -9.86 28.03
N ARG A 183 -4.71 -9.35 28.80
CA ARG A 183 -4.72 -9.50 30.25
C ARG A 183 -6.10 -9.98 30.70
#